data_2bbf7d170f451ea79548eccc52f033a8
#
_entry.id   2bbf7d170f451ea79548eccc52f033a8
#
_cell.length_a   1.000
_cell.length_b   1.000
_cell.length_c   1.000
_cell.angle_alpha   90.00
_cell.angle_beta   90.00
_cell.angle_gamma   90.00
#
_symmetry.space_group_name_H-M   'P 1'
#
loop_
_entity.id
_entity.type
_entity.pdbx_description
1 polymer ?
#
loop_
_entity_poly.entity_id
_entity_poly.type
_entity_poly.pdbx_seq_one_letter_code
_entity_poly.pdbx_strand_id
1 'polypeptide(L)'
;MYEEYSRQALPSKKYRELLGSAICVFNSNNQFIIENILRIDNSTYNWYELIDKTSGDLSEAIKETITKRSNTKIASLFFEIISKRNRIIHSFQITENNEQILRTKNKKHEQYNITEDYLLVFIKENEILSSMLHDFRGF
;
A
#
# COMPACT_ATOMS: atom_id res chain seq x y z
N MET A 1 2.98 -25.06 0.47
CA MET A 1 4.39 -25.30 0.83
C MET A 1 4.56 -25.14 2.34
N TYR A 2 5.31 -26.04 2.95
CA TYR A 2 5.53 -26.04 4.41
C TYR A 2 6.98 -25.64 4.69
N GLU A 3 7.18 -24.62 5.52
CA GLU A 3 8.50 -24.15 5.91
C GLU A 3 8.76 -24.51 7.38
N GLU A 4 9.98 -24.92 7.68
CA GLU A 4 10.35 -25.38 9.03
C GLU A 4 10.10 -24.30 10.10
N TYR A 5 10.34 -23.04 9.77
CA TYR A 5 10.27 -21.96 10.73
C TYR A 5 8.85 -21.55 11.09
N SER A 6 7.82 -22.03 10.38
CA SER A 6 6.45 -21.55 10.58
C SER A 6 5.49 -22.57 11.18
N ARG A 7 5.75 -23.85 10.98
CA ARG A 7 4.84 -24.96 11.32
C ARG A 7 3.46 -24.81 10.66
N GLN A 8 3.40 -24.07 9.56
CA GLN A 8 2.16 -23.85 8.81
C GLN A 8 2.43 -24.03 7.33
N ALA A 9 1.42 -24.48 6.61
CA ALA A 9 1.48 -24.45 5.16
C ALA A 9 1.41 -22.99 4.72
N LEU A 10 2.34 -22.58 3.86
CA LEU A 10 2.44 -21.21 3.38
C LEU A 10 2.22 -21.16 1.86
N PRO A 11 1.85 -20.00 1.32
CA PRO A 11 1.86 -19.80 -0.13
C PRO A 11 3.24 -20.07 -0.72
N SER A 12 3.31 -20.25 -2.04
CA SER A 12 4.57 -20.50 -2.73
C SER A 12 5.59 -19.37 -2.50
N LYS A 13 6.87 -19.66 -2.74
CA LYS A 13 7.92 -18.65 -2.61
C LYS A 13 7.65 -17.46 -3.52
N LYS A 14 7.21 -17.71 -4.75
CA LYS A 14 6.89 -16.64 -5.69
C LYS A 14 5.76 -15.75 -5.15
N TYR A 15 4.70 -16.36 -4.63
CA TYR A 15 3.58 -15.61 -4.06
C TYR A 15 4.04 -14.76 -2.87
N ARG A 16 4.83 -15.34 -1.97
CA ARG A 16 5.36 -14.65 -0.80
C ARG A 16 6.31 -13.50 -1.19
N GLU A 17 7.08 -13.69 -2.25
CA GLU A 17 7.96 -12.64 -2.77
C GLU A 17 7.15 -11.45 -3.28
N LEU A 18 6.08 -11.71 -4.05
CA LEU A 18 5.19 -10.67 -4.53
C LEU A 18 4.47 -9.97 -3.37
N LEU A 19 4.01 -10.74 -2.40
CA LEU A 19 3.32 -10.18 -1.23
C LEU A 19 4.27 -9.29 -0.43
N GLY A 20 5.49 -9.75 -0.17
CA GLY A 20 6.50 -8.96 0.53
C GLY A 20 6.87 -7.69 -0.25
N SER A 21 7.05 -7.82 -1.56
CA SER A 21 7.34 -6.66 -2.42
C SER A 21 6.20 -5.64 -2.39
N ALA A 22 4.96 -6.12 -2.41
CA ALA A 22 3.78 -5.25 -2.33
C ALA A 22 3.80 -4.40 -1.05
N ILE A 23 4.08 -5.03 0.08
CA ILE A 23 4.15 -4.32 1.37
C ILE A 23 5.32 -3.33 1.39
N CYS A 24 6.48 -3.74 0.88
CA CYS A 24 7.68 -2.90 0.86
C CYS A 24 7.47 -1.65 0.00
N VAL A 25 6.93 -1.78 -1.21
CA VAL A 25 6.73 -0.62 -2.08
C VAL A 25 5.66 0.33 -1.52
N PHE A 26 4.63 -0.23 -0.87
CA PHE A 26 3.62 0.60 -0.22
C PHE A 26 4.23 1.40 0.92
N ASN A 27 4.99 0.75 1.80
CA ASN A 27 5.61 1.42 2.94
C ASN A 27 6.60 2.50 2.48
N SER A 28 7.33 2.25 1.40
CA SER A 28 8.24 3.23 0.81
C SER A 28 7.47 4.46 0.32
N ASN A 29 6.35 4.26 -0.38
CA ASN A 29 5.53 5.37 -0.86
C ASN A 29 4.85 6.12 0.27
N ASN A 30 4.40 5.42 1.31
CA ASN A 30 3.83 6.07 2.48
C ASN A 30 4.85 7.02 3.12
N GLN A 31 6.09 6.57 3.25
CA GLN A 31 7.18 7.41 3.75
C GLN A 31 7.46 8.59 2.81
N PHE A 32 7.42 8.36 1.51
CA PHE A 32 7.66 9.41 0.52
C PHE A 32 6.58 10.49 0.55
N ILE A 33 5.32 10.09 0.75
CA ILE A 33 4.21 11.03 0.98
C ILE A 33 4.53 11.91 2.20
N ILE A 34 4.92 11.28 3.30
CA ILE A 34 5.26 12.00 4.55
C ILE A 34 6.42 12.99 4.29
N GLU A 35 7.45 12.57 3.60
CA GLU A 35 8.59 13.44 3.28
C GLU A 35 8.16 14.65 2.45
N ASN A 36 7.26 14.46 1.50
CA ASN A 36 6.76 15.55 0.67
C ASN A 36 5.89 16.52 1.49
N ILE A 37 5.08 16.02 2.41
CA ILE A 37 4.32 16.86 3.33
C ILE A 37 5.27 17.75 4.14
N LEU A 38 6.31 17.15 4.72
CA LEU A 38 7.26 17.86 5.59
C LEU A 38 8.12 18.87 4.83
N ARG A 39 8.41 18.61 3.57
CA ARG A 39 9.14 19.58 2.73
C ARG A 39 8.34 20.84 2.48
N ILE A 40 7.03 20.75 2.49
CA ILE A 40 6.13 21.88 2.29
C ILE A 40 5.84 22.58 3.61
N ASP A 41 5.56 21.82 4.67
CA ASP A 41 5.16 22.40 5.94
C ASP A 41 5.70 21.56 7.12
N ASN A 42 6.89 21.89 7.58
CA ASN A 42 7.50 21.23 8.72
C ASN A 42 7.24 21.99 10.05
N SER A 43 6.43 23.03 10.03
CA SER A 43 6.05 23.76 11.23
C SER A 43 4.73 23.25 11.82
N THR A 44 3.77 22.92 10.96
CA THR A 44 2.47 22.35 11.37
C THR A 44 2.58 20.85 11.61
N TYR A 45 3.37 20.15 10.81
CA TYR A 45 3.48 18.70 10.84
C TYR A 45 4.88 18.27 11.24
N ASN A 46 4.99 17.09 11.89
CA ASN A 46 6.27 16.48 12.19
C ASN A 46 6.23 14.98 11.87
N TRP A 47 7.42 14.43 11.65
CA TRP A 47 7.56 13.03 11.21
C TRP A 47 6.95 12.04 12.21
N TYR A 48 7.17 12.27 13.51
CA TYR A 48 6.71 11.34 14.56
C TYR A 48 5.19 11.20 14.58
N GLU A 49 4.48 12.30 14.39
CA GLU A 49 3.02 12.28 14.32
C GLU A 49 2.52 11.64 13.05
N LEU A 50 3.14 11.98 11.91
CA LEU A 50 2.69 11.47 10.63
C LEU A 50 2.91 9.97 10.46
N ILE A 51 4.07 9.46 10.92
CA ILE A 51 4.38 8.04 10.77
C ILE A 51 3.46 7.15 11.63
N ASP A 52 2.97 7.66 12.75
CA ASP A 52 2.06 6.92 13.62
C ASP A 52 0.62 6.94 13.13
N LYS A 53 0.27 7.85 12.23
CA LYS A 53 -1.08 7.88 11.65
C LYS A 53 -1.26 6.69 10.70
N THR A 54 -2.50 6.19 10.62
CA THR A 54 -2.83 5.27 9.52
C THR A 54 -2.73 6.04 8.21
N SER A 55 -2.44 5.32 7.11
CA SER A 55 -2.28 5.99 5.82
C SER A 55 -3.52 6.80 5.42
N GLY A 56 -4.73 6.28 5.74
CA GLY A 56 -5.97 7.01 5.46
C GLY A 56 -6.09 8.32 6.24
N ASP A 57 -5.49 8.38 7.43
CA ASP A 57 -5.52 9.58 8.27
C ASP A 57 -4.55 10.67 7.83
N LEU A 58 -3.74 10.40 6.81
CA LEU A 58 -2.87 11.40 6.19
C LEU A 58 -3.64 12.34 5.24
N SER A 59 -4.92 12.08 4.98
CA SER A 59 -5.70 12.82 3.98
C SER A 59 -5.70 14.33 4.19
N GLU A 60 -5.86 14.78 5.42
CA GLU A 60 -5.88 16.22 5.72
C GLU A 60 -4.51 16.86 5.45
N ALA A 61 -3.45 16.24 5.92
CA ALA A 61 -2.10 16.74 5.70
C ALA A 61 -1.75 16.78 4.20
N ILE A 62 -2.15 15.76 3.44
CA ILE A 62 -1.96 15.72 1.99
C ILE A 62 -2.72 16.87 1.32
N LYS A 63 -3.97 17.08 1.72
CA LYS A 63 -4.83 18.13 1.17
C LYS A 63 -4.21 19.51 1.38
N GLU A 64 -3.72 19.77 2.60
CA GLU A 64 -3.18 21.09 2.97
C GLU A 64 -1.79 21.35 2.39
N THR A 65 -1.10 20.34 1.90
CA THR A 65 0.26 20.46 1.37
C THR A 65 0.34 20.08 -0.11
N ILE A 66 0.37 18.79 -0.42
CA ILE A 66 0.59 18.30 -1.78
C ILE A 66 -0.53 18.74 -2.74
N THR A 67 -1.78 18.50 -2.34
CA THR A 67 -2.95 18.83 -3.18
C THR A 67 -3.04 20.31 -3.45
N LYS A 68 -2.80 21.12 -2.43
CA LYS A 68 -2.87 22.58 -2.53
C LYS A 68 -1.86 23.16 -3.52
N ARG A 69 -0.70 22.52 -3.67
CA ARG A 69 0.37 22.94 -4.58
C ARG A 69 0.32 22.30 -5.95
N SER A 70 -0.53 21.31 -6.15
CA SER A 70 -0.65 20.61 -7.43
C SER A 70 -2.11 20.42 -7.82
N ASN A 71 -2.64 19.24 -7.52
CA ASN A 71 -4.02 18.86 -7.79
C ASN A 71 -4.34 17.60 -6.98
N THR A 72 -5.49 16.97 -7.24
CA THR A 72 -5.96 15.81 -6.47
C THR A 72 -5.43 14.46 -6.97
N LYS A 73 -4.61 14.42 -8.02
CA LYS A 73 -4.19 13.15 -8.64
C LYS A 73 -3.38 12.25 -7.72
N ILE A 74 -2.41 12.82 -7.00
CA ILE A 74 -1.59 12.05 -6.06
C ILE A 74 -2.46 11.49 -4.94
N ALA A 75 -3.30 12.33 -4.34
CA ALA A 75 -4.20 11.92 -3.28
C ALA A 75 -5.15 10.82 -3.74
N SER A 76 -5.76 10.98 -4.92
CA SER A 76 -6.70 10.00 -5.46
C SER A 76 -6.05 8.64 -5.67
N LEU A 77 -4.88 8.61 -6.29
CA LEU A 77 -4.16 7.35 -6.51
C LEU A 77 -3.72 6.73 -5.19
N PHE A 78 -3.21 7.53 -4.27
CA PHE A 78 -2.78 7.05 -2.96
C PHE A 78 -3.94 6.39 -2.21
N PHE A 79 -5.13 6.97 -2.22
CA PHE A 79 -6.27 6.40 -1.52
C PHE A 79 -6.82 5.14 -2.20
N GLU A 80 -6.73 5.03 -3.51
CA GLU A 80 -7.01 3.76 -4.21
C GLU A 80 -6.05 2.67 -3.77
N ILE A 81 -4.76 2.99 -3.70
CA ILE A 81 -3.71 2.07 -3.26
C ILE A 81 -3.94 1.64 -1.81
N ILE A 82 -4.29 2.58 -0.92
CA ILE A 82 -4.63 2.26 0.48
C ILE A 82 -5.77 1.27 0.54
N SER A 83 -6.81 1.48 -0.25
CA SER A 83 -7.97 0.57 -0.28
C SER A 83 -7.56 -0.85 -0.65
N LYS A 84 -6.70 -1.01 -1.66
CA LYS A 84 -6.17 -2.32 -2.05
C LYS A 84 -5.25 -2.91 -0.99
N ARG A 85 -4.39 -2.09 -0.39
CA ARG A 85 -3.51 -2.54 0.69
C ARG A 85 -4.34 -3.09 1.86
N ASN A 86 -5.44 -2.41 2.19
CA ASN A 86 -6.32 -2.88 3.26
C ASN A 86 -6.92 -4.24 2.94
N ARG A 87 -7.23 -4.52 1.68
CA ARG A 87 -7.71 -5.85 1.28
C ARG A 87 -6.63 -6.92 1.44
N ILE A 88 -5.38 -6.58 1.15
CA ILE A 88 -4.25 -7.50 1.34
C ILE A 88 -4.02 -7.77 2.84
N ILE A 89 -3.97 -6.72 3.66
CA ILE A 89 -3.71 -6.83 5.09
C ILE A 89 -4.85 -7.57 5.81
N HIS A 90 -6.10 -7.28 5.43
CA HIS A 90 -7.29 -7.90 6.04
C HIS A 90 -7.77 -9.09 5.22
N SER A 91 -6.83 -9.96 4.86
CA SER A 91 -7.11 -11.19 4.13
C SER A 91 -6.94 -12.39 5.04
N PHE A 92 -7.36 -13.54 4.55
CA PHE A 92 -7.23 -14.81 5.26
C PHE A 92 -6.75 -15.87 4.28
N GLN A 93 -6.01 -16.84 4.79
CA GLN A 93 -5.42 -17.88 3.96
C GLN A 93 -6.42 -19.00 3.68
N ILE A 94 -6.47 -19.44 2.43
CA ILE A 94 -7.27 -20.58 2.00
C ILE A 94 -6.40 -21.57 1.23
N THR A 95 -6.92 -22.77 1.05
CA THR A 95 -6.32 -23.79 0.17
C THR A 95 -7.13 -23.84 -1.12
N GLU A 96 -6.47 -23.66 -2.24
CA GLU A 96 -7.09 -23.75 -3.56
C GLU A 96 -6.13 -24.46 -4.51
N ASN A 97 -6.59 -25.50 -5.21
CA ASN A 97 -5.76 -26.30 -6.12
C ASN A 97 -4.48 -26.81 -5.43
N ASN A 98 -4.61 -27.30 -4.19
CA ASN A 98 -3.50 -27.81 -3.37
C ASN A 98 -2.45 -26.75 -3.00
N GLU A 99 -2.73 -25.48 -3.21
CA GLU A 99 -1.83 -24.38 -2.86
C GLU A 99 -2.52 -23.44 -1.87
N GLN A 100 -1.70 -22.79 -1.05
CA GLN A 100 -2.17 -21.74 -0.17
C GLN A 100 -2.21 -20.42 -0.91
N ILE A 101 -3.25 -19.63 -0.68
CA ILE A 101 -3.43 -18.30 -1.27
C ILE A 101 -4.25 -17.45 -0.32
N LEU A 102 -4.12 -16.15 -0.41
CA LEU A 102 -4.92 -15.24 0.40
C LEU A 102 -6.24 -14.92 -0.28
N ARG A 103 -7.29 -14.81 0.52
CA ARG A 103 -8.63 -14.38 0.10
C ARG A 103 -9.07 -13.22 0.97
N THR A 104 -9.84 -12.32 0.42
CA THR A 104 -10.36 -11.16 1.13
C THR A 104 -11.84 -10.98 0.86
N LYS A 105 -12.45 -10.00 1.50
CA LYS A 105 -13.84 -9.61 1.21
C LYS A 105 -13.95 -8.08 1.17
N ASN A 106 -14.87 -7.60 0.38
CA ASN A 106 -15.19 -6.17 0.34
C ASN A 106 -16.28 -5.82 1.37
N LYS A 107 -16.71 -4.57 1.40
CA LYS A 107 -17.74 -4.10 2.34
C LYS A 107 -19.11 -4.74 2.11
N LYS A 108 -19.35 -5.26 0.91
CA LYS A 108 -20.60 -5.96 0.55
C LYS A 108 -20.55 -7.44 0.86
N HIS A 109 -19.49 -7.89 1.55
CA HIS A 109 -19.24 -9.30 1.89
C HIS A 109 -18.95 -10.20 0.67
N GLU A 110 -18.66 -9.61 -0.47
CA GLU A 110 -18.22 -10.37 -1.64
C GLU A 110 -16.76 -10.77 -1.45
N GLN A 111 -16.46 -12.07 -1.64
CA GLN A 111 -15.13 -12.61 -1.45
C GLN A 111 -14.41 -12.75 -2.80
N TYR A 112 -13.11 -12.54 -2.80
CA TYR A 112 -12.27 -12.76 -3.96
C TYR A 112 -10.84 -13.09 -3.55
N ASN A 113 -10.12 -13.77 -4.42
CA ASN A 113 -8.73 -14.16 -4.14
C ASN A 113 -7.78 -12.99 -4.44
N ILE A 114 -6.78 -12.86 -3.56
CA ILE A 114 -5.64 -11.99 -3.82
C ILE A 114 -4.70 -12.81 -4.70
N THR A 115 -4.81 -12.63 -6.01
CA THR A 115 -4.02 -13.39 -6.99
C THR A 115 -2.64 -12.77 -7.17
N GLU A 116 -1.73 -13.50 -7.84
CA GLU A 116 -0.45 -12.92 -8.24
C GLU A 116 -0.65 -11.68 -9.12
N ASP A 117 -1.64 -11.74 -10.02
CA ASP A 117 -1.97 -10.58 -10.86
C ASP A 117 -2.45 -9.38 -10.04
N TYR A 118 -3.25 -9.62 -9.01
CA TYR A 118 -3.68 -8.55 -8.10
C TYR A 118 -2.47 -7.89 -7.45
N LEU A 119 -1.51 -8.68 -6.98
CA LEU A 119 -0.29 -8.17 -6.35
C LEU A 119 0.57 -7.39 -7.34
N LEU A 120 0.70 -7.89 -8.57
CA LEU A 120 1.46 -7.21 -9.62
C LEU A 120 0.83 -5.87 -10.01
N VAL A 121 -0.50 -5.82 -10.13
CA VAL A 121 -1.21 -4.57 -10.40
C VAL A 121 -1.00 -3.57 -9.27
N PHE A 122 -1.08 -4.04 -8.03
CA PHE A 122 -0.85 -3.20 -6.85
C PHE A 122 0.57 -2.63 -6.84
N ILE A 123 1.57 -3.46 -7.13
CA ILE A 123 2.97 -3.03 -7.21
C ILE A 123 3.13 -1.98 -8.33
N LYS A 124 2.50 -2.20 -9.48
CA LYS A 124 2.55 -1.27 -10.61
C LYS A 124 1.92 0.08 -10.27
N GLU A 125 0.80 0.08 -9.58
CA GLU A 125 0.17 1.32 -9.13
C GLU A 125 1.07 2.10 -8.18
N ASN A 126 1.79 1.39 -7.31
CA ASN A 126 2.79 2.03 -6.44
C ASN A 126 3.95 2.63 -7.23
N GLU A 127 4.37 1.99 -8.32
CA GLU A 127 5.39 2.55 -9.20
C GLU A 127 4.92 3.86 -9.83
N ILE A 128 3.67 3.89 -10.30
CA ILE A 128 3.08 5.11 -10.87
C ILE A 128 3.02 6.22 -9.82
N LEU A 129 2.58 5.90 -8.62
CA LEU A 129 2.54 6.88 -7.52
C LEU A 129 3.94 7.42 -7.21
N SER A 130 4.94 6.53 -7.14
CA SER A 130 6.32 6.92 -6.90
C SER A 130 6.81 7.91 -7.94
N SER A 131 6.52 7.65 -9.23
CA SER A 131 6.88 8.56 -10.32
C SER A 131 6.22 9.93 -10.18
N MET A 132 4.93 9.94 -9.82
CA MET A 132 4.19 11.19 -9.61
C MET A 132 4.78 11.99 -8.45
N LEU A 133 5.21 11.32 -7.39
CA LEU A 133 5.81 11.98 -6.23
C LEU A 133 7.19 12.53 -6.56
N HIS A 134 7.98 11.84 -7.36
CA HIS A 134 9.28 12.34 -7.82
C HIS A 134 9.09 13.57 -8.70
N ASP A 135 8.14 13.55 -9.62
CA ASP A 135 7.83 14.70 -10.48
C ASP A 135 7.35 15.89 -9.64
N PHE A 136 6.51 15.64 -8.66
CA PHE A 136 6.03 16.69 -7.74
C PHE A 136 7.19 17.30 -6.96
N ARG A 137 8.09 16.46 -6.48
CA ARG A 137 9.28 16.90 -5.73
C ARG A 137 10.22 17.75 -6.58
N GLY A 138 10.27 17.51 -7.89
CA GLY A 138 11.08 18.29 -8.82
C GLY A 138 12.53 17.82 -8.96
N PHE A 139 12.79 16.54 -8.70
CA PHE A 139 14.12 15.94 -8.87
C PHE A 139 14.08 14.81 -9.87
#